data_5b4a8e4b4874850aa6ceffc1ec564986
#
_entry.id   5b4a8e4b4874850aa6ceffc1ec564986
#
_cell.length_a   1.000
_cell.length_b   1.000
_cell.length_c   1.000
_cell.angle_alpha   90.00
_cell.angle_beta   90.00
_cell.angle_gamma   90.00
#
_symmetry.space_group_name_H-M   'P 1'
#
loop_
_entity.id
_entity.type
_entity.pdbx_description
1 polymer ?
#
loop_
_entity_poly.entity_id
_entity_poly.type
_entity_poly.pdbx_seq_one_letter_code
_entity_poly.pdbx_strand_id
1 'polypeptide(L)'
;MKKILSAFLIALFALSVFAQDEQKKEEKIKTGWNFGVLPAVTFDTDMGFQYGGLIDLYNYGKGDIYPEYYHKFYLEVSRFTKGSAIYRFNYESWDLIPGVRTFSDLSLLTDRAYDFYGFNGYDAVINKGWFDQDLNTGDYRTRMFYRLDRSLFRFKNDFEGKLSGDNLKWNAGFAIQNFRLDSVDVAKFNKGKDAADRLPWVSVEPGLYDLYRQWGIFTPGEADGGLINTIKAGISYDTRDNRPNPMKGIWTEGGIELSGEFMGSEATFAKFYFTHRQYFTIIPNDLSFVYRLGYQQTLFGDVPFYYQSQVIVSALRGAYSEGLGGSKSLRGIWRYRVIGDGFFYGNAEFRWKFVRFNFINQNFYLGLNLFSDFGMVTDKIKFTIPNLTSPPYHPTDFFKPDAEKLHIAAGAGLRIVMNENFIIAVDLGKAFNEQDGNMGFYMGLNYLF
;
A
#
# COMPACT_ATOMS: atom_id res chain seq x y z
N MET A 1 2.36 17.58 -25.27
CA MET A 1 3.13 17.17 -24.08
C MET A 1 4.47 17.89 -23.91
N LYS A 2 5.40 17.89 -24.89
CA LYS A 2 6.73 18.59 -24.74
C LYS A 2 6.61 20.09 -24.39
N LYS A 3 5.67 20.84 -24.99
CA LYS A 3 5.48 22.28 -24.73
C LYS A 3 4.91 22.58 -23.34
N ILE A 4 4.06 21.69 -22.79
CA ILE A 4 3.50 21.83 -21.44
C ILE A 4 4.57 21.53 -20.39
N LEU A 5 5.41 20.52 -20.64
CA LEU A 5 6.52 20.17 -19.75
C LEU A 5 7.58 21.29 -19.71
N SER A 6 7.88 21.92 -20.85
CA SER A 6 8.79 23.06 -20.92
C SER A 6 8.24 24.31 -20.23
N ALA A 7 6.94 24.60 -20.37
CA ALA A 7 6.29 25.71 -19.67
C ALA A 7 6.27 25.50 -18.15
N PHE A 8 6.08 24.27 -17.71
CA PHE A 8 6.10 23.89 -16.29
C PHE A 8 7.51 24.00 -15.69
N LEU A 9 8.54 23.57 -16.44
CA LEU A 9 9.96 23.74 -16.04
C LEU A 9 10.39 25.21 -15.99
N ILE A 10 9.94 26.05 -16.91
CA ILE A 10 10.25 27.49 -16.92
C ILE A 10 9.53 28.20 -15.76
N ALA A 11 8.27 27.83 -15.44
CA ALA A 11 7.55 28.35 -14.30
C ALA A 11 8.22 27.95 -12.96
N LEU A 12 8.73 26.73 -12.86
CA LEU A 12 9.50 26.24 -11.71
C LEU A 12 10.84 27.02 -11.55
N PHE A 13 11.52 27.32 -12.65
CA PHE A 13 12.78 28.10 -12.62
C PHE A 13 12.54 29.57 -12.25
N ALA A 14 11.43 30.16 -12.68
CA ALA A 14 11.07 31.54 -12.32
C ALA A 14 10.71 31.68 -10.82
N LEU A 15 10.12 30.66 -10.19
CA LEU A 15 9.81 30.63 -8.77
C LEU A 15 11.05 30.52 -7.87
N SER A 16 12.14 29.92 -8.37
CA SER A 16 13.40 29.77 -7.62
C SER A 16 14.16 31.10 -7.42
N VAL A 17 13.91 32.10 -8.27
CA VAL A 17 14.60 33.41 -8.22
C VAL A 17 13.99 34.34 -7.16
N PHE A 18 12.75 34.10 -6.71
CA PHE A 18 12.06 34.96 -5.73
C PHE A 18 12.10 34.43 -4.29
N ALA A 19 12.79 33.32 -4.02
CA ALA A 19 12.75 32.65 -2.72
C ALA A 19 13.97 32.92 -1.80
N GLN A 20 14.79 33.92 -2.08
CA GLN A 20 15.89 34.33 -1.19
C GLN A 20 15.47 35.51 -0.34
N ASP A 21 15.50 35.29 0.98
CA ASP A 21 15.25 36.22 2.10
C ASP A 21 13.81 36.29 2.61
N GLU A 22 13.44 35.34 3.51
CA GLU A 22 12.55 35.65 4.63
C GLU A 22 12.95 34.88 5.91
N GLN A 23 13.06 35.65 7.00
CA GLN A 23 13.38 35.17 8.36
C GLN A 23 12.47 34.03 8.78
N LYS A 24 13.06 32.97 9.36
CA LYS A 24 12.33 31.89 10.07
C LYS A 24 11.38 32.50 11.11
N LYS A 25 10.09 32.55 10.80
CA LYS A 25 9.06 32.77 11.83
C LYS A 25 8.98 31.50 12.68
N GLU A 26 9.07 31.64 14.01
CA GLU A 26 8.87 30.55 14.95
C GLU A 26 7.52 29.90 14.70
N GLU A 27 7.49 28.55 14.61
CA GLU A 27 6.28 27.79 14.41
C GLU A 27 5.38 27.93 15.65
N LYS A 28 4.14 28.34 15.44
CA LYS A 28 3.18 28.55 16.53
C LYS A 28 2.79 27.20 17.16
N ILE A 29 3.13 26.99 18.43
CA ILE A 29 2.73 25.81 19.21
C ILE A 29 1.20 25.74 19.26
N LYS A 30 0.64 24.59 18.83
CA LYS A 30 -0.80 24.30 18.94
C LYS A 30 -1.15 23.73 20.30
N THR A 31 -2.31 24.11 20.82
CA THR A 31 -2.84 23.67 22.11
C THR A 31 -4.30 23.24 21.97
N GLY A 32 -4.80 22.44 22.90
CA GLY A 32 -6.19 22.00 22.95
C GLY A 32 -6.59 21.15 21.74
N TRP A 33 -7.87 21.20 21.42
CA TRP A 33 -8.43 20.48 20.28
C TRP A 33 -8.28 21.27 18.98
N ASN A 34 -7.73 20.61 17.97
CA ASN A 34 -7.60 21.13 16.62
C ASN A 34 -8.17 20.10 15.65
N PHE A 35 -8.83 20.55 14.60
CA PHE A 35 -9.42 19.68 13.59
C PHE A 35 -9.07 20.13 12.18
N GLY A 36 -9.02 19.18 11.28
CA GLY A 36 -8.92 19.39 9.85
C GLY A 36 -9.98 18.57 9.13
N VAL A 37 -10.68 19.18 8.21
CA VAL A 37 -11.58 18.48 7.28
C VAL A 37 -11.00 18.64 5.90
N LEU A 38 -10.76 17.53 5.23
CA LEU A 38 -10.15 17.52 3.91
C LEU A 38 -10.98 16.66 2.95
N PRO A 39 -11.09 17.07 1.69
CA PRO A 39 -11.59 16.17 0.67
C PRO A 39 -10.60 15.00 0.48
N ALA A 40 -11.10 13.77 0.47
CA ALA A 40 -10.35 12.62 0.05
C ALA A 40 -10.34 12.57 -1.48
N VAL A 41 -9.38 13.27 -2.08
CA VAL A 41 -9.23 13.37 -3.54
C VAL A 41 -7.85 12.87 -3.90
N THR A 42 -7.79 11.68 -4.48
CA THR A 42 -6.54 11.06 -4.95
C THR A 42 -6.77 10.34 -6.26
N PHE A 43 -5.69 9.89 -6.87
CA PHE A 43 -5.73 9.04 -8.04
C PHE A 43 -4.71 7.92 -7.91
N ASP A 44 -5.13 6.73 -8.29
CA ASP A 44 -4.30 5.53 -8.36
C ASP A 44 -4.65 4.79 -9.64
N THR A 45 -3.66 4.40 -10.41
CA THR A 45 -3.85 3.71 -11.69
C THR A 45 -4.64 2.42 -11.50
N ASP A 46 -4.43 1.71 -10.40
CA ASP A 46 -5.07 0.43 -10.11
C ASP A 46 -6.52 0.60 -9.63
N MET A 47 -6.81 1.65 -8.81
CA MET A 47 -8.13 1.87 -8.20
C MET A 47 -8.95 2.97 -8.88
N GLY A 48 -8.32 3.85 -9.65
CA GLY A 48 -8.95 5.00 -10.29
C GLY A 48 -8.98 6.25 -9.40
N PHE A 49 -9.90 7.16 -9.70
CA PHE A 49 -10.08 8.41 -8.96
C PHE A 49 -10.81 8.16 -7.65
N GLN A 50 -10.22 8.62 -6.53
CA GLN A 50 -10.83 8.59 -5.21
C GLN A 50 -11.56 9.91 -4.95
N TYR A 51 -12.75 9.80 -4.36
CA TYR A 51 -13.54 10.94 -3.91
C TYR A 51 -14.21 10.61 -2.58
N GLY A 52 -14.29 11.61 -1.70
CA GLY A 52 -14.85 11.43 -0.36
C GLY A 52 -14.42 12.55 0.57
N GLY A 53 -14.47 12.26 1.86
CA GLY A 53 -14.05 13.17 2.91
C GLY A 53 -13.28 12.46 4.00
N LEU A 54 -12.38 13.19 4.62
CA LEU A 54 -11.67 12.75 5.81
C LEU A 54 -11.64 13.88 6.87
N ILE A 55 -11.64 13.46 8.11
CA ILE A 55 -11.57 14.32 9.27
C ILE A 55 -10.42 13.85 10.14
N ASP A 56 -9.51 14.76 10.45
CA ASP A 56 -8.47 14.59 11.47
C ASP A 56 -8.81 15.49 12.67
N LEU A 57 -8.85 14.91 13.86
CA LEU A 57 -9.07 15.62 15.12
C LEU A 57 -7.90 15.33 16.04
N TYR A 58 -7.22 16.38 16.50
CA TYR A 58 -6.05 16.31 17.36
C TYR A 58 -6.28 17.00 18.68
N ASN A 59 -5.80 16.39 19.77
CA ASN A 59 -5.68 17.02 21.07
C ASN A 59 -4.21 17.21 21.41
N TYR A 60 -3.75 18.44 21.47
CA TYR A 60 -2.37 18.81 21.82
C TYR A 60 -2.18 19.14 23.32
N GLY A 61 -3.25 19.02 24.14
CA GLY A 61 -3.18 19.37 25.55
C GLY A 61 -2.71 20.83 25.74
N LYS A 62 -1.65 21.01 26.53
CA LYS A 62 -1.02 22.31 26.75
C LYS A 62 0.01 22.69 25.67
N GLY A 63 0.28 21.80 24.73
CA GLY A 63 1.27 21.99 23.66
C GLY A 63 2.70 21.59 24.07
N ASP A 64 2.87 20.99 25.20
CA ASP A 64 4.16 20.59 25.80
C ASP A 64 4.87 19.48 25.03
N ILE A 65 4.13 18.67 24.28
CA ILE A 65 4.69 17.62 23.41
C ILE A 65 4.58 17.95 21.90
N TYR A 66 4.14 19.19 21.55
CA TYR A 66 4.05 19.57 20.14
C TYR A 66 5.40 19.41 19.42
N PRO A 67 5.42 18.87 18.16
CA PRO A 67 4.30 18.59 17.25
C PRO A 67 3.58 17.26 17.46
N GLU A 68 3.98 16.45 18.44
CA GLU A 68 3.23 15.27 18.83
C GLU A 68 1.92 15.67 19.54
N TYR A 69 1.02 14.72 19.74
CA TYR A 69 -0.32 14.94 20.29
C TYR A 69 -0.66 13.90 21.35
N TYR A 70 -1.52 14.24 22.27
CA TYR A 70 -2.05 13.30 23.26
C TYR A 70 -3.04 12.31 22.63
N HIS A 71 -3.96 12.82 21.78
CA HIS A 71 -4.95 12.01 21.08
C HIS A 71 -5.09 12.46 19.64
N LYS A 72 -5.27 11.50 18.76
CA LYS A 72 -5.65 11.74 17.37
C LYS A 72 -6.79 10.81 16.99
N PHE A 73 -7.82 11.36 16.37
CA PHE A 73 -8.88 10.60 15.71
C PHE A 73 -8.84 10.89 14.21
N TYR A 74 -9.01 9.86 13.43
CA TYR A 74 -9.10 9.95 11.98
C TYR A 74 -10.35 9.23 11.50
N LEU A 75 -11.18 9.89 10.72
CA LEU A 75 -12.34 9.30 10.06
C LEU A 75 -12.22 9.52 8.55
N GLU A 76 -12.39 8.46 7.77
CA GLU A 76 -12.41 8.53 6.30
C GLU A 76 -13.63 7.78 5.77
N VAL A 77 -14.35 8.45 4.85
CA VAL A 77 -15.39 7.86 4.01
C VAL A 77 -15.09 8.25 2.58
N SER A 78 -14.65 7.30 1.79
CA SER A 78 -14.25 7.54 0.41
C SER A 78 -14.57 6.38 -0.52
N ARG A 79 -14.65 6.67 -1.82
CA ARG A 79 -14.90 5.71 -2.88
C ARG A 79 -13.98 5.96 -4.06
N PHE A 80 -13.72 4.91 -4.80
CA PHE A 80 -12.95 4.93 -6.04
C PHE A 80 -13.84 4.66 -7.24
N THR A 81 -13.52 5.25 -8.38
CA THR A 81 -14.29 5.08 -9.62
C THR A 81 -14.32 3.66 -10.15
N LYS A 82 -13.32 2.83 -9.80
CA LYS A 82 -13.29 1.40 -10.13
C LYS A 82 -14.01 0.49 -9.13
N GLY A 83 -14.82 1.06 -8.21
CA GLY A 83 -15.74 0.33 -7.34
C GLY A 83 -15.28 0.06 -5.91
N SER A 84 -14.06 0.40 -5.55
CA SER A 84 -13.54 0.28 -4.18
C SER A 84 -14.13 1.35 -3.27
N ALA A 85 -14.23 1.06 -1.96
CA ALA A 85 -14.61 2.03 -0.94
C ALA A 85 -13.81 1.82 0.34
N ILE A 86 -13.56 2.91 1.04
CA ILE A 86 -12.87 2.94 2.34
C ILE A 86 -13.81 3.59 3.35
N TYR A 87 -14.12 2.83 4.41
CA TYR A 87 -14.74 3.33 5.62
C TYR A 87 -13.77 3.02 6.74
N ARG A 88 -13.16 4.05 7.32
CA ARG A 88 -12.07 3.89 8.29
C ARG A 88 -12.21 4.85 9.44
N PHE A 89 -12.01 4.32 10.64
CA PHE A 89 -11.81 5.07 11.85
C PHE A 89 -10.49 4.64 12.49
N ASN A 90 -9.59 5.60 12.73
CA ASN A 90 -8.38 5.34 13.50
C ASN A 90 -8.36 6.20 14.76
N TYR A 91 -7.82 5.63 15.81
CA TYR A 91 -7.49 6.32 17.04
C TYR A 91 -6.02 6.09 17.36
N GLU A 92 -5.31 7.16 17.66
CA GLU A 92 -3.92 7.11 18.09
C GLU A 92 -3.73 7.95 19.35
N SER A 93 -3.00 7.42 20.33
CA SER A 93 -2.77 8.11 21.59
C SER A 93 -1.42 7.78 22.18
N TRP A 94 -0.81 8.80 22.79
CA TRP A 94 0.37 8.68 23.64
C TRP A 94 0.03 8.69 25.13
N ASP A 95 -1.24 8.89 25.48
CA ASP A 95 -1.70 9.15 26.84
C ASP A 95 -2.78 8.16 27.33
N LEU A 96 -3.38 7.36 26.44
CA LEU A 96 -4.41 6.38 26.83
C LEU A 96 -3.87 5.36 27.86
N ILE A 97 -2.64 4.92 27.66
CA ILE A 97 -1.90 4.07 28.57
C ILE A 97 -0.56 4.77 28.83
N PRO A 98 -0.26 5.17 30.09
CA PRO A 98 0.97 5.88 30.40
C PRO A 98 2.22 5.17 29.88
N GLY A 99 3.03 5.87 29.08
CA GLY A 99 4.27 5.32 28.51
C GLY A 99 4.08 4.38 27.31
N VAL A 100 2.86 4.16 26.85
CA VAL A 100 2.54 3.29 25.71
C VAL A 100 1.80 4.07 24.63
N ARG A 101 2.38 4.14 23.45
CA ARG A 101 1.68 4.61 22.26
C ARG A 101 0.70 3.55 21.78
N THR A 102 -0.55 3.93 21.62
CA THR A 102 -1.63 3.06 21.17
C THR A 102 -2.10 3.49 19.79
N PHE A 103 -2.34 2.54 18.92
CA PHE A 103 -2.95 2.76 17.60
C PHE A 103 -4.06 1.75 17.35
N SER A 104 -5.28 2.25 17.15
CA SER A 104 -6.46 1.43 16.82
C SER A 104 -6.93 1.73 15.40
N ASP A 105 -7.34 0.70 14.68
CA ASP A 105 -7.90 0.78 13.33
C ASP A 105 -9.19 -0.04 13.26
N LEU A 106 -10.28 0.62 12.92
CA LEU A 106 -11.55 -0.01 12.58
C LEU A 106 -11.86 0.36 11.13
N SER A 107 -11.84 -0.63 10.26
CA SER A 107 -12.01 -0.39 8.82
C SER A 107 -12.95 -1.40 8.17
N LEU A 108 -13.75 -0.91 7.23
CA LEU A 108 -14.42 -1.72 6.23
C LEU A 108 -13.90 -1.28 4.85
N LEU A 109 -13.15 -2.15 4.21
CA LEU A 109 -12.55 -1.95 2.90
C LEU A 109 -13.28 -2.83 1.90
N THR A 110 -13.94 -2.23 0.93
CA THR A 110 -14.61 -2.98 -0.14
C THR A 110 -13.94 -2.70 -1.47
N ASP A 111 -13.66 -3.73 -2.22
CA ASP A 111 -13.03 -3.64 -3.54
C ASP A 111 -13.75 -4.58 -4.50
N ARG A 112 -14.58 -4.00 -5.39
CA ARG A 112 -15.48 -4.75 -6.28
C ARG A 112 -14.79 -5.31 -7.52
N ALA A 113 -13.55 -4.91 -7.73
CA ALA A 113 -12.71 -5.37 -8.82
C ALA A 113 -11.25 -5.44 -8.31
N TYR A 114 -11.04 -6.23 -7.25
CA TYR A 114 -9.75 -6.41 -6.62
C TYR A 114 -8.82 -7.22 -7.51
N ASP A 115 -7.58 -6.79 -7.63
CA ASP A 115 -6.62 -7.42 -8.52
C ASP A 115 -6.22 -8.82 -8.04
N PHE A 116 -6.20 -9.78 -8.95
CA PHE A 116 -5.74 -11.13 -8.70
C PHE A 116 -5.02 -11.68 -9.94
N TYR A 117 -3.71 -11.82 -9.85
CA TYR A 117 -2.85 -12.26 -10.95
C TYR A 117 -2.27 -13.66 -10.75
N GLY A 118 -2.81 -14.44 -9.81
CA GLY A 118 -2.26 -15.74 -9.43
C GLY A 118 -1.14 -15.61 -8.40
N PHE A 119 -0.35 -16.66 -8.26
CA PHE A 119 0.66 -16.80 -7.21
C PHE A 119 2.06 -16.85 -7.75
N ASN A 120 3.05 -16.58 -6.87
CA ASN A 120 4.47 -16.78 -7.09
C ASN A 120 5.05 -15.91 -8.21
N GLY A 121 4.62 -14.64 -8.28
CA GLY A 121 5.21 -13.67 -9.18
C GLY A 121 5.18 -14.10 -10.65
N TYR A 122 6.34 -14.21 -11.31
CA TYR A 122 6.43 -14.60 -12.72
C TYR A 122 6.10 -16.06 -13.00
N ASP A 123 5.93 -16.91 -11.98
CA ASP A 123 5.39 -18.26 -12.20
C ASP A 123 3.92 -18.18 -12.65
N ALA A 124 3.21 -17.11 -12.34
CA ALA A 124 1.90 -16.80 -12.88
C ALA A 124 2.04 -15.95 -14.16
N VAL A 125 1.63 -16.53 -15.29
CA VAL A 125 1.66 -15.87 -16.60
C VAL A 125 0.46 -14.93 -16.74
N ILE A 126 0.73 -13.71 -17.21
CA ILE A 126 -0.32 -12.72 -17.49
C ILE A 126 -0.43 -12.52 -19.00
N ASN A 127 -1.62 -12.78 -19.55
CA ASN A 127 -1.94 -12.47 -20.94
C ASN A 127 -2.71 -11.15 -20.98
N LYS A 128 -2.04 -10.07 -21.45
CA LYS A 128 -2.64 -8.75 -21.55
C LYS A 128 -3.80 -8.69 -22.52
N GLY A 129 -3.75 -9.45 -23.62
CA GLY A 129 -4.82 -9.54 -24.61
C GLY A 129 -6.16 -9.96 -24.02
N TRP A 130 -6.15 -10.77 -22.96
CA TRP A 130 -7.37 -11.28 -22.34
C TRP A 130 -8.21 -10.22 -21.62
N PHE A 131 -7.59 -9.14 -21.13
CA PHE A 131 -8.28 -8.11 -20.37
C PHE A 131 -8.15 -6.69 -20.94
N ASP A 132 -7.25 -6.47 -21.89
CA ASP A 132 -7.04 -5.19 -22.56
C ASP A 132 -7.51 -5.28 -24.02
N GLN A 133 -8.72 -4.79 -24.27
CA GLN A 133 -9.34 -4.81 -25.58
C GLN A 133 -8.61 -3.93 -26.60
N ASP A 134 -7.92 -2.88 -26.14
CA ASP A 134 -7.23 -1.92 -27.00
C ASP A 134 -5.99 -2.54 -27.69
N LEU A 135 -5.46 -3.65 -27.16
CA LEU A 135 -4.37 -4.39 -27.80
C LEU A 135 -4.79 -5.11 -29.08
N ASN A 136 -6.08 -5.34 -29.29
CA ASN A 136 -6.67 -5.95 -30.48
C ASN A 136 -5.99 -7.26 -30.93
N THR A 137 -5.64 -8.10 -29.96
CA THR A 137 -4.92 -9.37 -30.18
C THR A 137 -5.80 -10.50 -30.69
N GLY A 138 -7.13 -10.29 -30.68
CA GLY A 138 -8.15 -11.27 -31.13
C GLY A 138 -8.52 -12.31 -30.07
N ASP A 139 -7.86 -12.33 -28.92
CA ASP A 139 -8.08 -13.26 -27.80
C ASP A 139 -8.67 -12.58 -26.55
N TYR A 140 -9.21 -11.37 -26.70
CA TYR A 140 -9.88 -10.64 -25.62
C TYR A 140 -11.02 -11.44 -25.02
N ARG A 141 -11.06 -11.51 -23.69
CA ARG A 141 -12.09 -12.20 -22.91
C ARG A 141 -12.97 -11.22 -22.16
N THR A 142 -12.41 -10.63 -21.09
CA THR A 142 -13.10 -9.63 -20.28
C THR A 142 -12.10 -8.78 -19.52
N ARG A 143 -12.33 -7.49 -19.39
CA ARG A 143 -11.54 -6.59 -18.56
C ARG A 143 -11.54 -6.98 -17.06
N MET A 144 -12.42 -7.92 -16.66
CA MET A 144 -12.51 -8.43 -15.30
C MET A 144 -11.76 -9.76 -15.11
N PHE A 145 -11.01 -10.24 -16.12
CA PHE A 145 -10.36 -11.54 -16.08
C PHE A 145 -9.44 -11.73 -14.86
N TYR A 146 -8.64 -10.71 -14.52
CA TYR A 146 -7.74 -10.72 -13.36
C TYR A 146 -8.35 -9.97 -12.17
N ARG A 147 -9.67 -10.14 -11.92
CA ARG A 147 -10.39 -9.45 -10.86
C ARG A 147 -11.25 -10.40 -10.04
N LEU A 148 -11.46 -10.02 -8.77
CA LEU A 148 -12.43 -10.64 -7.87
C LEU A 148 -13.14 -9.56 -7.04
N ASP A 149 -14.28 -9.89 -6.41
CA ASP A 149 -14.92 -9.02 -5.41
C ASP A 149 -14.33 -9.35 -4.02
N ARG A 150 -13.85 -8.35 -3.30
CA ARG A 150 -13.33 -8.50 -1.95
C ARG A 150 -13.94 -7.49 -1.00
N SER A 151 -14.29 -7.97 0.20
CA SER A 151 -14.59 -7.11 1.35
C SER A 151 -13.71 -7.54 2.53
N LEU A 152 -13.15 -6.57 3.24
CA LEU A 152 -12.35 -6.78 4.43
C LEU A 152 -12.90 -5.91 5.56
N PHE A 153 -13.46 -6.54 6.58
CA PHE A 153 -13.64 -5.93 7.89
C PHE A 153 -12.38 -6.16 8.72
N ARG A 154 -11.87 -5.08 9.32
CA ARG A 154 -10.66 -5.15 10.15
C ARG A 154 -10.84 -4.32 11.41
N PHE A 155 -10.57 -4.94 12.54
CA PHE A 155 -10.37 -4.27 13.80
C PHE A 155 -9.01 -4.69 14.36
N LYS A 156 -8.14 -3.73 14.63
CA LYS A 156 -6.83 -4.01 15.21
C LYS A 156 -6.43 -2.97 16.22
N ASN A 157 -5.61 -3.38 17.18
CA ASN A 157 -4.93 -2.51 18.11
C ASN A 157 -3.45 -2.86 18.17
N ASP A 158 -2.62 -1.84 18.05
CA ASP A 158 -1.18 -1.94 18.14
C ASP A 158 -0.67 -1.05 19.28
N PHE A 159 0.32 -1.53 19.99
CA PHE A 159 0.93 -0.89 21.14
C PHE A 159 2.44 -0.81 20.96
N GLU A 160 3.04 0.29 21.37
CA GLU A 160 4.49 0.51 21.37
C GLU A 160 4.90 1.18 22.66
N GLY A 161 5.92 0.63 23.34
CA GLY A 161 6.45 1.20 24.57
C GLY A 161 7.98 1.13 24.58
N LYS A 162 8.61 1.90 25.46
CA LYS A 162 10.06 1.90 25.62
C LYS A 162 10.53 0.56 26.19
N LEU A 163 11.58 -0.01 25.60
CA LEU A 163 12.25 -1.21 26.09
C LEU A 163 13.58 -0.83 26.76
N SER A 164 14.39 0.02 26.11
CA SER A 164 15.65 0.52 26.65
C SER A 164 16.03 1.85 26.00
N GLY A 165 16.28 2.85 26.79
CA GLY A 165 16.50 4.22 26.31
C GLY A 165 15.30 4.77 25.53
N ASP A 166 15.53 5.74 24.65
CA ASP A 166 14.47 6.37 23.84
C ASP A 166 14.30 5.72 22.48
N ASN A 167 15.28 5.00 21.98
CA ASN A 167 15.33 4.49 20.62
C ASN A 167 14.86 3.04 20.49
N LEU A 168 15.08 2.20 21.51
CA LEU A 168 14.67 0.80 21.47
C LEU A 168 13.31 0.61 22.15
N LYS A 169 12.36 0.06 21.40
CA LYS A 169 10.98 -0.10 21.84
C LYS A 169 10.49 -1.52 21.59
N TRP A 170 9.59 -1.99 22.45
CA TRP A 170 8.78 -3.16 22.18
C TRP A 170 7.52 -2.74 21.41
N ASN A 171 7.00 -3.64 20.60
CA ASN A 171 5.68 -3.50 20.01
C ASN A 171 4.89 -4.81 20.19
N ALA A 172 3.58 -4.67 20.34
CA ALA A 172 2.65 -5.78 20.42
C ALA A 172 1.32 -5.34 19.80
N GLY A 173 0.51 -6.29 19.37
CA GLY A 173 -0.80 -5.97 18.83
C GLY A 173 -1.66 -7.19 18.62
N PHE A 174 -2.93 -6.93 18.30
CA PHE A 174 -3.87 -7.96 17.86
C PHE A 174 -4.75 -7.42 16.74
N ALA A 175 -5.24 -8.33 15.91
CA ALA A 175 -6.19 -7.98 14.85
C ALA A 175 -7.27 -9.05 14.70
N ILE A 176 -8.47 -8.58 14.37
CA ILE A 176 -9.61 -9.38 13.94
C ILE A 176 -9.91 -8.95 12.51
N GLN A 177 -9.81 -9.87 11.57
CA GLN A 177 -9.94 -9.59 10.15
C GLN A 177 -10.87 -10.61 9.50
N ASN A 178 -11.99 -10.14 8.97
CA ASN A 178 -12.93 -10.98 8.25
C ASN A 178 -12.90 -10.63 6.77
N PHE A 179 -12.41 -11.57 5.98
CA PHE A 179 -12.33 -11.49 4.52
C PHE A 179 -13.57 -12.15 3.91
N ARG A 180 -14.15 -11.52 2.92
CA ARG A 180 -15.17 -12.10 2.05
C ARG A 180 -14.72 -11.92 0.62
N LEU A 181 -14.67 -13.02 -0.10
CA LEU A 181 -14.26 -13.09 -1.49
C LEU A 181 -15.41 -13.67 -2.31
N ASP A 182 -15.56 -13.19 -3.53
CA ASP A 182 -16.55 -13.68 -4.48
C ASP A 182 -16.11 -13.36 -5.91
N SER A 183 -16.75 -13.98 -6.86
CA SER A 183 -16.66 -13.60 -8.26
C SER A 183 -17.10 -12.16 -8.44
N VAL A 184 -16.59 -11.49 -9.48
CA VAL A 184 -16.99 -10.11 -9.77
C VAL A 184 -18.50 -10.04 -10.02
N ASP A 185 -19.17 -9.13 -9.35
CA ASP A 185 -20.61 -8.84 -9.56
C ASP A 185 -20.85 -8.13 -10.90
N VAL A 186 -20.88 -8.93 -11.97
CA VAL A 186 -21.08 -8.44 -13.34
C VAL A 186 -22.43 -7.74 -13.50
N ALA A 187 -23.48 -8.17 -12.78
CA ALA A 187 -24.79 -7.54 -12.84
C ALA A 187 -24.71 -6.07 -12.43
N LYS A 188 -23.97 -5.80 -11.38
CA LYS A 188 -23.75 -4.44 -10.86
C LYS A 188 -22.96 -3.57 -11.84
N PHE A 189 -21.90 -4.14 -12.46
CA PHE A 189 -21.10 -3.43 -13.46
C PHE A 189 -21.86 -3.17 -14.77
N ASN A 190 -22.85 -4.00 -15.12
CA ASN A 190 -23.67 -3.87 -16.32
C ASN A 190 -24.88 -2.97 -16.14
N LYS A 191 -25.19 -2.54 -14.90
CA LYS A 191 -26.35 -1.70 -14.63
C LYS A 191 -26.28 -0.38 -15.41
N GLY A 192 -27.29 -0.13 -16.25
CA GLY A 192 -27.38 1.10 -17.06
C GLY A 192 -26.47 1.15 -18.27
N LYS A 193 -25.87 0.01 -18.69
CA LYS A 193 -25.06 -0.07 -19.91
C LYS A 193 -25.81 -0.63 -21.08
N ASP A 194 -25.48 -0.13 -22.27
CA ASP A 194 -25.96 -0.69 -23.53
C ASP A 194 -25.40 -2.10 -23.75
N ALA A 195 -26.07 -2.90 -24.57
CA ALA A 195 -25.74 -4.30 -24.79
C ALA A 195 -24.27 -4.50 -25.27
N ALA A 196 -23.78 -3.59 -26.11
CA ALA A 196 -22.40 -3.65 -26.64
C ALA A 196 -21.34 -3.40 -25.60
N ASP A 197 -21.64 -2.67 -24.51
CA ASP A 197 -20.68 -2.30 -23.45
C ASP A 197 -20.76 -3.22 -22.22
N ARG A 198 -21.64 -4.22 -22.28
CA ARG A 198 -21.82 -5.15 -21.15
C ARG A 198 -20.67 -6.15 -21.06
N LEU A 199 -20.28 -6.39 -19.83
CA LEU A 199 -19.37 -7.49 -19.49
C LEU A 199 -20.11 -8.82 -19.69
N PRO A 200 -19.41 -9.86 -20.17
CA PRO A 200 -19.94 -11.23 -20.19
C PRO A 200 -20.20 -11.72 -18.75
N TRP A 201 -21.17 -12.60 -18.60
CA TRP A 201 -21.44 -13.26 -17.32
C TRP A 201 -20.26 -14.16 -16.93
N VAL A 202 -19.97 -14.25 -15.64
CA VAL A 202 -18.90 -15.13 -15.10
C VAL A 202 -19.11 -16.60 -15.48
N SER A 203 -20.36 -17.05 -15.63
CA SER A 203 -20.69 -18.40 -16.11
C SER A 203 -20.33 -18.65 -17.57
N VAL A 204 -20.13 -17.59 -18.36
CA VAL A 204 -19.77 -17.65 -19.79
C VAL A 204 -18.27 -17.38 -19.95
N GLU A 205 -17.76 -16.39 -19.25
CA GLU A 205 -16.34 -16.00 -19.28
C GLU A 205 -15.83 -15.82 -17.84
N PRO A 206 -15.36 -16.91 -17.20
CA PRO A 206 -14.85 -16.88 -15.84
C PRO A 206 -13.54 -16.09 -15.75
N GLY A 207 -13.35 -15.37 -14.65
CA GLY A 207 -12.08 -14.74 -14.30
C GLY A 207 -11.07 -15.74 -13.76
N LEU A 208 -9.82 -15.29 -13.59
CA LEU A 208 -8.75 -16.16 -13.07
C LEU A 208 -9.08 -16.73 -11.68
N TYR A 209 -9.70 -15.93 -10.80
CA TYR A 209 -10.15 -16.40 -9.49
C TYR A 209 -11.17 -17.54 -9.60
N ASP A 210 -12.13 -17.41 -10.52
CA ASP A 210 -13.15 -18.43 -10.75
C ASP A 210 -12.53 -19.72 -11.31
N LEU A 211 -11.55 -19.57 -12.20
CA LEU A 211 -10.80 -20.71 -12.75
C LEU A 211 -9.97 -21.41 -11.67
N TYR A 212 -9.27 -20.68 -10.80
CA TYR A 212 -8.51 -21.27 -9.69
C TYR A 212 -9.41 -22.03 -8.72
N ARG A 213 -10.61 -21.52 -8.46
CA ARG A 213 -11.65 -22.20 -7.67
C ARG A 213 -12.11 -23.49 -8.37
N GLN A 214 -12.42 -23.43 -9.66
CA GLN A 214 -12.85 -24.59 -10.46
C GLN A 214 -11.78 -25.66 -10.55
N TRP A 215 -10.52 -25.28 -10.63
CA TRP A 215 -9.37 -26.20 -10.71
C TRP A 215 -8.94 -26.76 -9.34
N GLY A 216 -9.57 -26.32 -8.25
CA GLY A 216 -9.21 -26.79 -6.92
C GLY A 216 -7.84 -26.31 -6.44
N ILE A 217 -7.35 -25.17 -6.97
CA ILE A 217 -6.10 -24.54 -6.48
C ILE A 217 -6.33 -23.95 -5.10
N PHE A 218 -7.49 -23.34 -4.86
CA PHE A 218 -7.92 -22.93 -3.53
C PHE A 218 -8.51 -24.14 -2.78
N THR A 219 -8.23 -24.24 -1.50
CA THR A 219 -8.96 -25.18 -0.64
C THR A 219 -10.44 -24.76 -0.53
N PRO A 220 -11.39 -25.70 -0.36
CA PRO A 220 -12.82 -25.36 -0.32
C PRO A 220 -13.17 -24.30 0.74
N GLY A 221 -12.52 -24.31 1.91
CA GLY A 221 -12.76 -23.34 2.99
C GLY A 221 -12.11 -21.97 2.74
N GLU A 222 -11.15 -21.89 1.84
CA GLU A 222 -10.36 -20.69 1.57
C GLU A 222 -10.96 -19.81 0.45
N ALA A 223 -11.70 -20.43 -0.47
CA ALA A 223 -12.18 -19.76 -1.66
C ALA A 223 -13.08 -18.53 -1.36
N ASP A 224 -13.92 -18.61 -0.35
CA ASP A 224 -14.88 -17.55 -0.03
C ASP A 224 -14.34 -16.53 1.00
N GLY A 225 -13.07 -16.66 1.39
CA GLY A 225 -12.46 -15.86 2.45
C GLY A 225 -12.57 -16.54 3.80
N GLY A 226 -12.49 -15.77 4.90
CA GLY A 226 -12.59 -16.34 6.25
C GLY A 226 -12.20 -15.35 7.34
N LEU A 227 -12.32 -15.78 8.58
CA LEU A 227 -11.97 -15.02 9.78
C LEU A 227 -10.53 -15.34 10.19
N ILE A 228 -9.68 -14.33 10.20
CA ILE A 228 -8.30 -14.43 10.68
C ILE A 228 -8.11 -13.50 11.87
N ASN A 229 -7.81 -14.09 13.02
CA ASN A 229 -7.43 -13.40 14.23
C ASN A 229 -5.94 -13.57 14.45
N THR A 230 -5.24 -12.48 14.71
CA THR A 230 -3.79 -12.51 14.90
C THR A 230 -3.38 -11.78 16.16
N ILE A 231 -2.27 -12.22 16.74
CA ILE A 231 -1.48 -11.48 17.71
C ILE A 231 -0.08 -11.29 17.13
N LYS A 232 0.54 -10.19 17.46
CA LYS A 232 1.93 -9.94 17.07
C LYS A 232 2.75 -9.37 18.20
N ALA A 233 4.05 -9.66 18.18
CA ALA A 233 5.02 -9.08 19.08
C ALA A 233 6.34 -8.85 18.34
N GLY A 234 7.05 -7.79 18.71
CA GLY A 234 8.30 -7.44 18.07
C GLY A 234 9.04 -6.31 18.77
N ILE A 235 10.07 -5.86 18.12
CA ILE A 235 10.92 -4.75 18.57
C ILE A 235 11.09 -3.74 17.43
N SER A 236 11.32 -2.49 17.80
CA SER A 236 11.65 -1.41 16.88
C SER A 236 12.82 -0.57 17.43
N TYR A 237 13.70 -0.14 16.54
CA TYR A 237 14.81 0.76 16.81
C TYR A 237 14.69 1.98 15.90
N ASP A 238 14.50 3.18 16.48
CA ASP A 238 14.20 4.42 15.74
C ASP A 238 15.10 5.57 16.22
N THR A 239 15.98 6.02 15.34
CA THR A 239 16.91 7.15 15.56
C THR A 239 16.69 8.27 14.55
N ARG A 240 15.53 8.31 13.88
CA ARG A 240 15.24 9.34 12.88
C ARG A 240 15.22 10.72 13.51
N ASP A 241 15.77 11.69 12.78
CA ASP A 241 15.73 13.11 13.15
C ASP A 241 14.32 13.73 13.02
N ASN A 242 13.51 13.22 12.10
CA ASN A 242 12.14 13.65 11.86
C ASN A 242 11.33 12.44 11.39
N ARG A 243 10.10 12.28 11.87
CA ARG A 243 9.25 11.13 11.48
C ARG A 243 8.57 11.27 10.14
N PRO A 244 7.94 12.43 9.80
CA PRO A 244 7.25 12.60 8.52
C PRO A 244 8.20 12.61 7.31
N ASN A 245 9.39 13.18 7.46
CA ASN A 245 10.37 13.33 6.38
C ASN A 245 11.81 13.28 6.90
N PRO A 246 12.27 12.09 7.30
CA PRO A 246 13.60 11.93 7.84
C PRO A 246 14.69 12.25 6.81
N MET A 247 15.74 12.95 7.26
CA MET A 247 16.93 13.16 6.46
C MET A 247 18.10 12.30 6.91
N LYS A 248 18.11 11.88 8.18
CA LYS A 248 19.15 11.00 8.76
C LYS A 248 18.56 10.06 9.79
N GLY A 249 19.31 8.99 10.09
CA GLY A 249 18.96 8.02 11.12
C GLY A 249 18.53 6.68 10.54
N ILE A 250 18.04 5.82 11.41
CA ILE A 250 17.63 4.45 11.13
C ILE A 250 16.25 4.21 11.74
N TRP A 251 15.43 3.46 11.04
CA TRP A 251 14.19 2.90 11.59
C TRP A 251 14.08 1.44 11.19
N THR A 252 14.34 0.56 12.15
CA THR A 252 14.32 -0.90 11.96
C THR A 252 13.25 -1.50 12.85
N GLU A 253 12.44 -2.39 12.28
CA GLU A 253 11.38 -3.09 12.99
C GLU A 253 11.40 -4.56 12.59
N GLY A 254 11.09 -5.44 13.54
CA GLY A 254 10.92 -6.85 13.27
C GLY A 254 10.12 -7.53 14.36
N GLY A 255 9.45 -8.63 14.00
CA GLY A 255 8.63 -9.38 14.92
C GLY A 255 8.00 -10.61 14.30
N ILE A 256 7.12 -11.21 15.08
CA ILE A 256 6.36 -12.40 14.70
C ILE A 256 4.87 -12.07 14.84
N GLU A 257 4.11 -12.53 13.88
CA GLU A 257 2.64 -12.55 13.89
C GLU A 257 2.18 -14.01 13.95
N LEU A 258 1.24 -14.28 14.83
CA LEU A 258 0.65 -15.61 15.09
C LEU A 258 -0.85 -15.57 14.84
N SER A 259 -1.37 -16.59 14.20
CA SER A 259 -2.78 -16.90 14.07
C SER A 259 -3.05 -18.32 14.56
N GLY A 260 -4.25 -18.60 15.05
CA GLY A 260 -4.58 -19.95 15.47
C GLY A 260 -6.06 -20.15 15.81
N GLU A 261 -6.51 -21.37 15.65
CA GLU A 261 -7.89 -21.80 15.98
C GLU A 261 -8.27 -21.49 17.43
N PHE A 262 -7.28 -21.51 18.36
CA PHE A 262 -7.49 -21.16 19.78
C PHE A 262 -7.93 -19.70 19.98
N MET A 263 -7.74 -18.83 18.97
CA MET A 263 -8.23 -17.46 18.93
C MET A 263 -9.51 -17.31 18.10
N GLY A 264 -10.12 -18.41 17.65
CA GLY A 264 -11.26 -18.40 16.74
C GLY A 264 -10.88 -18.04 15.29
N SER A 265 -9.63 -18.20 14.91
CA SER A 265 -9.17 -18.03 13.53
C SER A 265 -9.43 -19.30 12.72
N GLU A 266 -9.73 -19.17 11.43
CA GLU A 266 -9.93 -20.31 10.52
C GLU A 266 -8.61 -20.93 10.05
N ALA A 267 -7.47 -20.30 10.35
CA ALA A 267 -6.15 -20.82 9.99
C ALA A 267 -5.14 -20.67 11.13
N THR A 268 -4.23 -21.65 11.22
CA THR A 268 -3.11 -21.63 12.17
C THR A 268 -1.79 -21.45 11.43
N PHE A 269 -1.09 -20.35 11.73
CA PHE A 269 0.20 -20.03 11.13
C PHE A 269 1.02 -19.08 11.98
N ALA A 270 2.31 -19.00 11.69
CA ALA A 270 3.20 -17.94 12.16
C ALA A 270 3.93 -17.28 11.00
N LYS A 271 4.02 -15.97 11.03
CA LYS A 271 4.78 -15.16 10.06
C LYS A 271 5.84 -14.33 10.77
N PHE A 272 7.03 -14.33 10.22
CA PHE A 272 8.09 -13.38 10.56
C PHE A 272 7.98 -12.17 9.65
N TYR A 273 8.21 -10.97 10.18
CA TYR A 273 8.36 -9.74 9.42
C TYR A 273 9.56 -8.93 9.88
N PHE A 274 10.22 -8.30 8.93
CA PHE A 274 11.34 -7.42 9.17
C PHE A 274 11.31 -6.27 8.18
N THR A 275 11.54 -5.05 8.65
CA THR A 275 11.69 -3.87 7.80
C THR A 275 12.78 -2.97 8.34
N HIS A 276 13.75 -2.66 7.49
CA HIS A 276 14.85 -1.75 7.80
C HIS A 276 14.77 -0.53 6.88
N ARG A 277 14.92 0.67 7.45
CA ARG A 277 14.97 1.93 6.73
C ARG A 277 16.16 2.71 7.21
N GLN A 278 16.90 3.29 6.27
CA GLN A 278 18.03 4.14 6.59
C GLN A 278 18.01 5.41 5.75
N TYR A 279 18.40 6.50 6.37
CA TYR A 279 18.34 7.85 5.82
C TYR A 279 19.72 8.48 5.92
N PHE A 280 20.22 8.98 4.79
CA PHE A 280 21.54 9.63 4.69
C PHE A 280 21.37 11.03 4.14
N THR A 281 21.81 12.03 4.89
CA THR A 281 21.92 13.40 4.40
C THR A 281 23.11 13.51 3.45
N ILE A 282 22.88 13.90 2.22
CA ILE A 282 23.92 14.20 1.22
C ILE A 282 24.24 15.70 1.25
N ILE A 283 23.18 16.53 1.15
CA ILE A 283 23.29 17.99 1.30
C ILE A 283 22.39 18.37 2.49
N PRO A 284 22.93 18.98 3.54
CA PRO A 284 22.14 19.40 4.70
C PRO A 284 20.89 20.18 4.30
N ASN A 285 19.75 19.80 4.85
CA ASN A 285 18.41 20.32 4.59
C ASN A 285 17.83 20.08 3.19
N ASP A 286 18.64 19.75 2.17
CA ASP A 286 18.20 19.77 0.77
C ASP A 286 18.11 18.38 0.15
N LEU A 287 19.15 17.56 0.25
CA LEU A 287 19.24 16.29 -0.46
C LEU A 287 19.54 15.13 0.50
N SER A 288 18.72 14.11 0.44
CA SER A 288 18.94 12.85 1.14
C SER A 288 18.85 11.66 0.19
N PHE A 289 19.61 10.61 0.51
CA PHE A 289 19.40 9.27 -0.02
C PHE A 289 18.78 8.43 1.07
N VAL A 290 17.74 7.70 0.72
CA VAL A 290 17.02 6.86 1.67
C VAL A 290 16.71 5.52 1.04
N TYR A 291 16.73 4.45 1.86
CA TYR A 291 16.27 3.15 1.40
C TYR A 291 15.45 2.41 2.45
N ARG A 292 14.60 1.52 1.97
CA ARG A 292 13.85 0.55 2.76
C ARG A 292 14.12 -0.85 2.23
N LEU A 293 14.32 -1.80 3.11
CA LEU A 293 14.38 -3.24 2.82
C LEU A 293 13.34 -3.92 3.72
N GLY A 294 12.53 -4.78 3.14
CA GLY A 294 11.52 -5.55 3.85
C GLY A 294 11.62 -7.03 3.51
N TYR A 295 11.34 -7.85 4.50
CA TYR A 295 11.29 -9.30 4.38
C TYR A 295 10.13 -9.85 5.20
N GLN A 296 9.38 -10.76 4.64
CA GLN A 296 8.30 -11.44 5.32
C GLN A 296 8.31 -12.92 4.90
N GLN A 297 8.10 -13.81 5.87
CA GLN A 297 8.19 -15.25 5.67
C GLN A 297 7.19 -15.97 6.58
N THR A 298 6.49 -16.96 6.04
CA THR A 298 5.77 -17.93 6.85
C THR A 298 6.75 -18.86 7.54
N LEU A 299 6.69 -18.97 8.86
CA LEU A 299 7.57 -19.82 9.66
C LEU A 299 7.01 -21.24 9.80
N PHE A 300 5.70 -21.33 9.97
CA PHE A 300 4.97 -22.61 9.98
C PHE A 300 3.48 -22.38 9.72
N GLY A 301 2.77 -23.48 9.41
CA GLY A 301 1.34 -23.50 9.14
C GLY A 301 0.99 -23.10 7.72
N ASP A 302 -0.31 -23.07 7.41
CA ASP A 302 -0.84 -22.76 6.10
C ASP A 302 -1.53 -21.40 6.14
N VAL A 303 -0.96 -20.42 5.45
CA VAL A 303 -1.53 -19.08 5.36
C VAL A 303 -2.52 -19.03 4.20
N PRO A 304 -3.80 -18.72 4.43
CA PRO A 304 -4.77 -18.61 3.36
C PRO A 304 -4.37 -17.57 2.32
N PHE A 305 -4.63 -17.83 1.04
CA PHE A 305 -4.15 -16.98 -0.06
C PHE A 305 -4.62 -15.53 0.09
N TYR A 306 -5.82 -15.29 0.60
CA TYR A 306 -6.35 -13.96 0.83
C TYR A 306 -5.62 -13.19 1.95
N TYR A 307 -4.95 -13.91 2.86
CA TYR A 307 -4.11 -13.32 3.90
C TYR A 307 -2.67 -13.11 3.45
N GLN A 308 -2.18 -13.86 2.48
CA GLN A 308 -0.82 -13.71 1.92
C GLN A 308 -0.54 -12.31 1.38
N SER A 309 -1.59 -11.59 0.99
CA SER A 309 -1.50 -10.19 0.55
C SER A 309 -1.16 -9.19 1.67
N GLN A 310 -1.19 -9.60 2.94
CA GLN A 310 -0.91 -8.70 4.06
C GLN A 310 0.59 -8.45 4.17
N VAL A 311 1.04 -7.24 3.76
CA VAL A 311 2.45 -6.82 3.85
C VAL A 311 2.62 -5.91 5.06
N ILE A 312 3.32 -6.40 6.09
CA ILE A 312 3.60 -5.64 7.31
C ILE A 312 4.80 -4.71 7.05
N VAL A 313 4.51 -3.45 6.74
CA VAL A 313 5.53 -2.44 6.48
C VAL A 313 5.91 -1.65 7.72
N SER A 314 5.10 -1.68 8.75
CA SER A 314 5.35 -1.04 10.04
C SER A 314 4.64 -1.81 11.15
N ALA A 315 5.34 -2.01 12.27
CA ALA A 315 4.81 -2.74 13.41
C ALA A 315 3.58 -2.05 14.03
N LEU A 316 3.59 -0.72 14.15
CA LEU A 316 2.51 0.02 14.82
C LEU A 316 1.29 0.24 13.90
N ARG A 317 1.49 0.63 12.66
CA ARG A 317 0.37 0.94 11.74
C ARG A 317 0.00 -0.23 10.83
N GLY A 318 0.76 -1.30 10.88
CA GLY A 318 0.46 -2.61 10.36
C GLY A 318 0.58 -2.80 8.89
N ALA A 319 -0.22 -3.74 8.40
CA ALA A 319 -0.15 -4.27 7.07
C ALA A 319 -0.95 -3.46 6.06
N TYR A 320 -0.41 -3.35 4.86
CA TYR A 320 -1.18 -3.08 3.66
C TYR A 320 -1.68 -4.41 3.08
N SER A 321 -2.93 -4.45 2.68
CA SER A 321 -3.59 -5.65 2.15
C SER A 321 -3.54 -5.73 0.62
N GLU A 322 -2.39 -5.41 0.01
CA GLU A 322 -2.27 -5.19 -1.43
C GLU A 322 -1.15 -6.03 -2.06
N GLY A 323 -0.54 -6.97 -1.32
CA GLY A 323 0.62 -7.70 -1.79
C GLY A 323 1.80 -6.78 -2.11
N LEU A 324 2.79 -7.26 -2.83
CA LEU A 324 3.80 -6.40 -3.43
C LEU A 324 3.33 -5.93 -4.82
N GLY A 325 3.45 -4.63 -5.04
CA GLY A 325 2.94 -3.89 -6.19
C GLY A 325 2.10 -2.68 -5.76
N GLY A 326 1.84 -1.76 -6.68
CA GLY A 326 1.04 -0.58 -6.41
C GLY A 326 1.74 0.51 -5.61
N SER A 327 0.98 1.53 -5.23
CA SER A 327 1.46 2.77 -4.63
C SER A 327 2.15 2.62 -3.27
N LYS A 328 1.95 1.51 -2.56
CA LYS A 328 2.39 1.33 -1.16
C LYS A 328 3.64 0.47 -0.99
N SER A 329 4.04 -0.26 -2.04
CA SER A 329 5.19 -1.14 -1.98
C SER A 329 6.13 -1.00 -3.18
N LEU A 330 5.71 -1.36 -4.40
CA LEU A 330 6.52 -1.32 -5.63
C LEU A 330 5.80 -0.49 -6.70
N ARG A 331 6.10 0.81 -6.76
CA ARG A 331 5.45 1.76 -7.67
C ARG A 331 5.77 1.46 -9.13
N GLY A 332 4.76 1.38 -9.98
CA GLY A 332 4.87 1.03 -11.41
C GLY A 332 4.60 -0.45 -11.69
N ILE A 333 4.69 -1.31 -10.69
CA ILE A 333 4.26 -2.71 -10.75
C ILE A 333 2.79 -2.78 -10.34
N TRP A 334 1.97 -3.58 -11.03
CA TRP A 334 0.56 -3.72 -10.69
C TRP A 334 0.35 -4.13 -9.23
N ARG A 335 -0.65 -3.55 -8.61
CA ARG A 335 -1.08 -3.91 -7.27
C ARG A 335 -1.37 -5.41 -7.20
N TYR A 336 -0.91 -6.08 -6.15
CA TYR A 336 -1.14 -7.51 -5.96
C TYR A 336 -0.44 -8.43 -6.97
N ARG A 337 0.57 -7.92 -7.68
CA ARG A 337 1.27 -8.71 -8.70
C ARG A 337 2.20 -9.76 -8.11
N VAL A 338 2.88 -9.46 -7.01
CA VAL A 338 3.87 -10.32 -6.40
C VAL A 338 3.35 -10.82 -5.07
N ILE A 339 2.93 -12.09 -5.05
CA ILE A 339 2.40 -12.79 -3.88
C ILE A 339 3.10 -14.13 -3.76
N GLY A 340 3.56 -14.45 -2.56
CA GLY A 340 4.20 -15.70 -2.19
C GLY A 340 4.03 -15.97 -0.70
N ASP A 341 4.48 -17.11 -0.25
CA ASP A 341 4.51 -17.49 1.16
C ASP A 341 5.62 -16.76 1.92
N GLY A 342 6.69 -16.42 1.21
CA GLY A 342 7.72 -15.49 1.63
C GLY A 342 8.07 -14.52 0.53
N PHE A 343 8.47 -13.31 0.87
CA PHE A 343 8.92 -12.30 -0.08
C PHE A 343 9.91 -11.30 0.53
N PHE A 344 10.76 -10.78 -0.35
CA PHE A 344 11.68 -9.68 -0.09
C PHE A 344 11.32 -8.50 -0.97
N TYR A 345 11.46 -7.27 -0.45
CA TYR A 345 11.26 -6.06 -1.23
C TYR A 345 12.18 -4.94 -0.75
N GLY A 346 12.41 -3.99 -1.64
CA GLY A 346 13.19 -2.80 -1.33
C GLY A 346 12.76 -1.60 -2.15
N ASN A 347 13.08 -0.42 -1.62
CA ASN A 347 12.88 0.87 -2.25
C ASN A 347 14.13 1.71 -1.98
N ALA A 348 14.63 2.38 -2.99
CA ALA A 348 15.72 3.34 -2.88
C ALA A 348 15.28 4.68 -3.49
N GLU A 349 15.51 5.78 -2.78
CA GLU A 349 15.04 7.09 -3.19
C GLU A 349 16.11 8.17 -2.97
N PHE A 350 16.26 9.06 -3.96
CA PHE A 350 16.87 10.36 -3.79
C PHE A 350 15.76 11.39 -3.57
N ARG A 351 15.77 12.07 -2.44
CA ARG A 351 14.79 13.09 -2.07
C ARG A 351 15.45 14.45 -2.04
N TRP A 352 15.05 15.32 -2.97
CA TRP A 352 15.62 16.66 -3.13
C TRP A 352 14.57 17.73 -2.89
N LYS A 353 14.77 18.57 -1.85
CA LYS A 353 13.96 19.74 -1.52
C LYS A 353 14.55 20.95 -2.28
N PHE A 354 14.07 21.21 -3.49
CA PHE A 354 14.70 22.13 -4.41
C PHE A 354 14.17 23.58 -4.35
N VAL A 355 12.98 23.79 -3.77
CA VAL A 355 12.40 25.13 -3.58
C VAL A 355 11.74 25.21 -2.21
N ARG A 356 11.99 26.31 -1.48
CA ARG A 356 11.28 26.67 -0.26
C ARG A 356 10.67 28.04 -0.42
N PHE A 357 9.45 28.25 0.09
CA PHE A 357 8.75 29.51 0.05
C PHE A 357 7.71 29.61 1.17
N ASN A 358 7.33 30.85 1.48
CA ASN A 358 6.27 31.13 2.44
C ASN A 358 5.03 31.59 1.67
N PHE A 359 3.88 31.02 1.96
CA PHE A 359 2.61 31.42 1.37
C PHE A 359 1.49 31.35 2.42
N ILE A 360 0.73 32.43 2.57
CA ILE A 360 -0.37 32.56 3.56
C ILE A 360 0.09 32.17 4.98
N ASN A 361 1.25 32.68 5.42
CA ASN A 361 1.85 32.37 6.71
C ASN A 361 2.11 30.87 6.98
N GLN A 362 2.27 30.06 5.92
CA GLN A 362 2.66 28.66 6.00
C GLN A 362 3.98 28.43 5.27
N ASN A 363 4.82 27.57 5.81
CA ASN A 363 6.08 27.17 5.18
C ASN A 363 5.84 26.06 4.17
N PHE A 364 6.29 26.25 2.94
CA PHE A 364 6.21 25.26 1.88
C PHE A 364 7.59 24.88 1.39
N TYR A 365 7.71 23.64 0.96
CA TYR A 365 8.77 23.24 0.04
C TYR A 365 8.24 22.37 -1.08
N LEU A 366 8.92 22.42 -2.21
CA LEU A 366 8.75 21.48 -3.32
C LEU A 366 9.92 20.49 -3.29
N GLY A 367 9.60 19.21 -3.38
CA GLY A 367 10.58 18.13 -3.43
C GLY A 367 10.43 17.29 -4.68
N LEU A 368 11.57 16.90 -5.24
CA LEU A 368 11.67 15.89 -6.29
C LEU A 368 12.14 14.58 -5.65
N ASN A 369 11.49 13.49 -6.01
CA ASN A 369 11.83 12.15 -5.57
C ASN A 369 12.18 11.30 -6.80
N LEU A 370 13.39 10.75 -6.87
CA LEU A 370 13.77 9.76 -7.87
C LEU A 370 13.87 8.42 -7.16
N PHE A 371 13.24 7.38 -7.69
CA PHE A 371 13.16 6.11 -6.99
C PHE A 371 13.38 4.90 -7.89
N SER A 372 13.82 3.81 -7.26
CA SER A 372 13.77 2.46 -7.78
C SER A 372 13.20 1.54 -6.72
N ASP A 373 12.20 0.76 -7.12
CA ASP A 373 11.51 -0.20 -6.27
C ASP A 373 11.74 -1.61 -6.83
N PHE A 374 11.96 -2.59 -5.95
CA PHE A 374 12.23 -3.97 -6.35
C PHE A 374 11.71 -4.96 -5.31
N GLY A 375 11.39 -6.18 -5.75
CA GLY A 375 10.94 -7.24 -4.87
C GLY A 375 10.86 -8.59 -5.57
N MET A 376 10.74 -9.65 -4.81
CA MET A 376 10.58 -11.01 -5.34
C MET A 376 9.96 -11.94 -4.31
N VAL A 377 9.38 -13.01 -4.76
CA VAL A 377 8.97 -14.13 -3.91
C VAL A 377 10.22 -14.92 -3.52
N THR A 378 10.39 -15.16 -2.23
CA THR A 378 11.50 -15.94 -1.67
C THR A 378 11.07 -17.34 -1.26
N ASP A 379 9.77 -17.51 -0.97
CA ASP A 379 9.17 -18.82 -0.74
C ASP A 379 7.82 -18.89 -1.47
N LYS A 380 7.60 -19.98 -2.18
CA LYS A 380 6.46 -20.14 -3.08
C LYS A 380 5.25 -20.72 -2.34
N ILE A 381 4.07 -20.19 -2.61
CA ILE A 381 2.80 -20.84 -2.27
C ILE A 381 2.76 -22.17 -3.02
N LYS A 382 2.55 -23.26 -2.30
CA LYS A 382 2.53 -24.63 -2.85
C LYS A 382 1.12 -24.99 -3.27
N PHE A 383 0.97 -25.36 -4.52
CA PHE A 383 -0.27 -25.91 -5.06
C PHE A 383 0.05 -26.87 -6.22
N THR A 384 -0.90 -27.71 -6.56
CA THR A 384 -0.77 -28.61 -7.71
C THR A 384 -1.25 -27.90 -8.97
N ILE A 385 -0.38 -27.79 -9.98
CA ILE A 385 -0.78 -27.27 -11.28
C ILE A 385 -1.83 -28.20 -11.89
N PRO A 386 -3.01 -27.69 -12.25
CA PRO A 386 -4.08 -28.52 -12.79
C PRO A 386 -3.70 -29.09 -14.16
N ASN A 387 -4.14 -30.31 -14.41
CA ASN A 387 -3.97 -30.94 -15.72
C ASN A 387 -5.06 -30.46 -16.68
N LEU A 388 -4.79 -29.35 -17.39
CA LEU A 388 -5.70 -28.74 -18.36
C LEU A 388 -5.50 -29.42 -19.73
N THR A 389 -6.20 -30.54 -19.99
CA THR A 389 -6.08 -31.30 -21.22
C THR A 389 -7.10 -30.93 -22.29
N SER A 390 -8.12 -30.13 -21.93
CA SER A 390 -9.21 -29.76 -22.83
C SER A 390 -9.17 -28.26 -23.18
N PRO A 391 -9.33 -27.92 -24.47
CA PRO A 391 -9.50 -26.52 -24.85
C PRO A 391 -10.62 -25.85 -24.06
N PRO A 392 -10.55 -24.51 -23.83
CA PRO A 392 -9.65 -23.55 -24.47
C PRO A 392 -8.34 -23.29 -23.71
N TYR A 393 -8.03 -23.99 -22.61
CA TYR A 393 -6.92 -23.65 -21.72
C TYR A 393 -5.82 -24.70 -21.77
N HIS A 394 -4.57 -24.21 -21.76
CA HIS A 394 -3.37 -25.03 -21.55
C HIS A 394 -2.67 -24.57 -20.24
N PRO A 395 -2.04 -25.48 -19.48
CA PRO A 395 -1.33 -25.09 -18.25
C PRO A 395 -0.31 -23.97 -18.47
N THR A 396 0.36 -23.95 -19.61
CA THR A 396 1.37 -22.94 -20.00
C THR A 396 0.81 -21.56 -20.22
N ASP A 397 -0.51 -21.43 -20.39
CA ASP A 397 -1.18 -20.12 -20.52
C ASP A 397 -1.23 -19.38 -19.17
N PHE A 398 -1.13 -20.13 -18.08
CA PHE A 398 -1.29 -19.63 -16.71
C PHE A 398 -0.07 -19.83 -15.83
N PHE A 399 0.72 -20.87 -16.09
CA PHE A 399 1.77 -21.32 -15.20
C PHE A 399 3.09 -21.51 -15.95
N LYS A 400 4.14 -20.91 -15.39
CA LYS A 400 5.52 -21.08 -15.85
C LYS A 400 6.41 -21.34 -14.64
N PRO A 401 6.47 -22.59 -14.15
CA PRO A 401 7.26 -22.92 -12.99
C PRO A 401 8.72 -22.46 -13.13
N ASP A 402 9.29 -22.01 -12.01
CA ASP A 402 10.67 -21.54 -11.91
C ASP A 402 11.01 -20.29 -12.77
N ALA A 403 9.99 -19.53 -13.15
CA ALA A 403 10.18 -18.25 -13.84
C ALA A 403 10.38 -17.08 -12.88
N GLU A 404 10.07 -17.26 -11.58
CA GLU A 404 10.15 -16.20 -10.59
C GLU A 404 11.56 -15.62 -10.48
N LYS A 405 11.64 -14.31 -10.44
CA LYS A 405 12.86 -13.53 -10.33
C LYS A 405 12.56 -12.12 -9.85
N LEU A 406 13.59 -11.31 -9.67
CA LEU A 406 13.45 -9.93 -9.20
C LEU A 406 12.55 -9.09 -10.11
N HIS A 407 11.48 -8.55 -9.56
CA HIS A 407 10.63 -7.55 -10.16
C HIS A 407 11.24 -6.18 -9.89
N ILE A 408 11.36 -5.32 -10.91
CA ILE A 408 12.02 -4.02 -10.79
C ILE A 408 11.17 -2.94 -11.47
N ALA A 409 11.06 -1.81 -10.80
CA ALA A 409 10.48 -0.59 -11.34
C ALA A 409 11.33 0.62 -10.96
N ALA A 410 11.23 1.70 -11.72
CA ALA A 410 11.83 2.97 -11.39
C ALA A 410 10.89 4.12 -11.77
N GLY A 411 11.13 5.29 -11.17
CA GLY A 411 10.28 6.41 -11.44
C GLY A 411 10.74 7.71 -10.80
N ALA A 412 9.86 8.71 -10.92
CA ALA A 412 10.05 10.01 -10.32
C ALA A 412 8.75 10.50 -9.67
N GLY A 413 8.88 11.33 -8.66
CA GLY A 413 7.72 11.92 -7.98
C GLY A 413 7.95 13.35 -7.54
N LEU A 414 6.86 14.09 -7.44
CA LEU A 414 6.83 15.44 -6.89
C LEU A 414 6.23 15.40 -5.48
N ARG A 415 6.77 16.23 -4.59
CA ARG A 415 6.25 16.45 -3.25
C ARG A 415 5.92 17.93 -3.07
N ILE A 416 4.72 18.21 -2.61
CA ILE A 416 4.30 19.54 -2.17
C ILE A 416 4.08 19.42 -0.67
N VAL A 417 4.91 20.09 0.11
CA VAL A 417 4.92 19.94 1.56
C VAL A 417 4.62 21.26 2.23
N MET A 418 3.72 21.22 3.19
CA MET A 418 3.33 22.34 4.02
C MET A 418 3.66 22.02 5.49
N ASN A 419 4.41 22.90 6.15
CA ASN A 419 4.80 22.80 7.56
C ASN A 419 5.42 21.45 7.94
N GLU A 420 6.23 20.87 7.04
CA GLU A 420 6.95 19.60 7.23
C GLU A 420 6.06 18.35 7.39
N ASN A 421 4.79 18.49 7.80
CA ASN A 421 3.91 17.41 8.21
C ASN A 421 2.79 17.09 7.20
N PHE A 422 2.38 18.05 6.39
CA PHE A 422 1.37 17.83 5.37
C PHE A 422 2.03 17.68 4.00
N ILE A 423 2.08 16.45 3.51
CA ILE A 423 2.84 16.06 2.32
C ILE A 423 1.88 15.53 1.27
N ILE A 424 1.72 16.24 0.16
CA ILE A 424 1.06 15.74 -1.05
C ILE A 424 2.13 15.10 -1.92
N ALA A 425 1.91 13.87 -2.32
CA ALA A 425 2.80 13.05 -3.14
C ALA A 425 2.17 12.75 -4.48
N VAL A 426 2.95 12.93 -5.55
CA VAL A 426 2.58 12.51 -6.91
C VAL A 426 3.73 11.69 -7.45
N ASP A 427 3.50 10.42 -7.74
CA ASP A 427 4.53 9.49 -8.24
C ASP A 427 4.15 8.93 -9.61
N LEU A 428 5.12 8.81 -10.49
CA LEU A 428 5.04 8.12 -11.76
C LEU A 428 6.11 7.02 -11.77
N GLY A 429 5.68 5.76 -11.78
CA GLY A 429 6.53 4.57 -11.81
C GLY A 429 6.37 3.79 -13.10
N LYS A 430 7.43 3.13 -13.54
CA LYS A 430 7.44 2.25 -14.70
C LYS A 430 8.06 0.91 -14.33
N ALA A 431 7.33 -0.18 -14.55
CA ALA A 431 7.88 -1.53 -14.47
C ALA A 431 8.82 -1.82 -15.66
N PHE A 432 9.89 -2.58 -15.40
CA PHE A 432 10.84 -2.95 -16.45
C PHE A 432 10.44 -4.22 -17.21
N ASN A 433 9.53 -5.01 -16.63
CA ASN A 433 8.99 -6.20 -17.25
C ASN A 433 7.50 -5.99 -17.57
N GLU A 434 7.09 -6.34 -18.78
CA GLU A 434 5.71 -6.22 -19.22
C GLU A 434 4.74 -7.12 -18.45
N GLN A 435 5.20 -8.21 -17.87
CA GLN A 435 4.42 -9.09 -17.00
C GLN A 435 4.05 -8.43 -15.66
N ASP A 436 4.67 -7.29 -15.31
CA ASP A 436 4.40 -6.53 -14.09
C ASP A 436 3.51 -5.29 -14.32
N GLY A 437 3.20 -5.01 -15.54
CA GLY A 437 2.49 -3.79 -15.93
C GLY A 437 3.29 -2.94 -16.90
N ASN A 438 2.96 -1.66 -16.95
CA ASN A 438 3.67 -0.71 -17.80
C ASN A 438 4.01 0.57 -17.02
N MET A 439 3.01 1.39 -16.72
CA MET A 439 3.17 2.65 -15.98
C MET A 439 2.07 2.77 -14.92
N GLY A 440 2.48 3.20 -13.72
CA GLY A 440 1.57 3.57 -12.64
C GLY A 440 1.70 5.07 -12.32
N PHE A 441 0.57 5.76 -12.22
CA PHE A 441 0.47 7.13 -11.73
C PHE A 441 -0.30 7.12 -10.42
N TYR A 442 0.29 7.70 -9.39
CA TYR A 442 -0.24 7.69 -8.03
C TYR A 442 -0.25 9.08 -7.43
N MET A 443 -1.37 9.47 -6.83
CA MET A 443 -1.46 10.69 -6.04
C MET A 443 -1.96 10.33 -4.65
N GLY A 444 -1.29 10.79 -3.63
CA GLY A 444 -1.61 10.46 -2.25
C GLY A 444 -0.95 11.38 -1.24
N LEU A 445 -0.92 10.95 0.00
CA LEU A 445 -0.32 11.68 1.10
C LEU A 445 0.93 10.94 1.60
N ASN A 446 1.88 11.73 2.13
CA ASN A 446 3.15 11.32 2.75
C ASN A 446 4.19 10.76 1.77
N TYR A 447 5.41 10.58 2.28
CA TYR A 447 6.42 9.73 1.63
C TYR A 447 6.01 8.26 1.77
N LEU A 448 6.61 7.42 0.95
CA LEU A 448 6.35 5.97 1.01
C LEU A 448 6.81 5.35 2.34
N PHE A 449 7.91 5.88 2.92
CA PHE A 449 8.48 5.44 4.20
C PHE A 449 9.33 6.52 4.85
#